data_8d08ccbd4b8fbc64f252a6f6c6697ce9
#
_entry.id   8d08ccbd4b8fbc64f252a6f6c6697ce9
#
_cell.length_a   1.000
_cell.length_b   1.000
_cell.length_c   1.000
_cell.angle_alpha   90.00
_cell.angle_beta   90.00
_cell.angle_gamma   90.00
#
_symmetry.space_group_name_H-M   'P 1'
#
loop_
_entity.id
_entity.type
_entity.pdbx_description
1 polymer ?
#
loop_
_entity_poly.entity_id
_entity_poly.type
_entity_poly.pdbx_seq_one_letter_code
_entity_poly.pdbx_strand_id
1 'polypeptide(L)'
;NIYLHNEVSTRELDSKLLLATLAASRGHQVLISDQESLIKGLVRKFLVPGIFHTKSLTPSKTKIENHKQIINSGCKITSIDEESGLIANKYDEFAKKRYGIQTLKQASAVFSWGKNDFNSLKKIYPHYLKKIYMTGSPRVDLWKPSFHSYWKRNKIQPKKPYLLVSSSFGAGFHKESVF
;
A
#
# COMPACT_ATOMS: atom_id res chain seq x y z
N ASN A 1 -10.41 -1.36 -15.55
CA ASN A 1 -9.45 -2.31 -14.96
C ASN A 1 -8.74 -1.66 -13.78
N ILE A 2 -8.45 -2.44 -12.75
CA ILE A 2 -7.72 -2.01 -11.54
C ILE A 2 -6.59 -3.01 -11.30
N TYR A 3 -5.37 -2.51 -11.20
CA TYR A 3 -4.15 -3.28 -10.95
C TYR A 3 -3.69 -2.98 -9.52
N LEU A 4 -3.73 -3.97 -8.65
CA LEU A 4 -3.32 -3.85 -7.25
C LEU A 4 -1.92 -4.44 -7.08
N HIS A 5 -0.95 -3.58 -6.86
CA HIS A 5 0.42 -3.98 -6.59
C HIS A 5 0.53 -4.64 -5.21
N ASN A 6 0.98 -5.89 -5.18
CA ASN A 6 1.26 -6.68 -3.99
C ASN A 6 2.75 -7.07 -3.98
N GLU A 7 3.47 -6.73 -2.92
CA GLU A 7 4.90 -7.06 -2.79
C GLU A 7 5.14 -8.08 -1.69
N VAL A 8 4.56 -7.87 -0.51
CA VAL A 8 4.71 -8.75 0.65
C VAL A 8 3.36 -9.38 0.97
N SER A 9 3.11 -10.58 0.45
CA SER A 9 1.80 -11.23 0.55
C SER A 9 1.32 -11.41 1.99
N THR A 10 2.20 -11.80 2.92
CA THR A 10 1.85 -11.95 4.34
C THR A 10 1.38 -10.66 5.03
N ARG A 11 1.70 -9.51 4.45
CA ARG A 11 1.35 -8.20 5.00
C ARG A 11 0.23 -7.51 4.21
N GLU A 12 0.19 -7.69 2.90
CA GLU A 12 -0.57 -6.85 1.98
C GLU A 12 -1.75 -7.57 1.32
N LEU A 13 -1.65 -8.89 1.12
CA LEU A 13 -2.61 -9.63 0.28
C LEU A 13 -4.04 -9.53 0.79
N ASP A 14 -4.27 -9.69 2.08
CA ASP A 14 -5.63 -9.67 2.65
C ASP A 14 -6.33 -8.32 2.40
N SER A 15 -5.61 -7.20 2.57
CA SER A 15 -6.15 -5.87 2.27
C SER A 15 -6.39 -5.64 0.77
N LYS A 16 -5.54 -6.22 -0.09
CA LYS A 16 -5.76 -6.18 -1.55
C LYS A 16 -6.94 -7.04 -1.98
N LEU A 17 -7.14 -8.20 -1.34
CA LEU A 17 -8.32 -9.05 -1.58
C LEU A 17 -9.62 -8.33 -1.17
N LEU A 18 -9.63 -7.62 -0.03
CA LEU A 18 -10.78 -6.80 0.36
C LEU A 18 -11.08 -5.73 -0.70
N LEU A 19 -10.07 -4.97 -1.14
CA LEU A 19 -10.24 -3.97 -2.20
C LEU A 19 -10.70 -4.59 -3.50
N ALA A 20 -10.11 -5.73 -3.90
CA ALA A 20 -10.47 -6.43 -5.13
C ALA A 20 -11.92 -6.91 -5.11
N THR A 21 -12.35 -7.51 -4.00
CA THR A 21 -13.74 -7.98 -3.83
C THR A 21 -14.73 -6.81 -3.92
N LEU A 22 -14.45 -5.71 -3.24
CA LEU A 22 -15.30 -4.51 -3.28
C LEU A 22 -15.32 -3.85 -4.67
N ALA A 23 -14.22 -3.85 -5.38
CA ALA A 23 -14.15 -3.30 -6.73
C ALA A 23 -14.86 -4.22 -7.73
N ALA A 24 -14.65 -5.54 -7.63
CA ALA A 24 -15.29 -6.52 -8.47
C ALA A 24 -16.83 -6.53 -8.29
N SER A 25 -17.31 -6.37 -7.05
CA SER A 25 -18.75 -6.24 -6.78
C SER A 25 -19.39 -4.99 -7.41
N ARG A 26 -18.57 -4.02 -7.83
CA ARG A 26 -18.99 -2.82 -8.57
C ARG A 26 -18.73 -2.90 -10.07
N GLY A 27 -18.45 -4.12 -10.58
CA GLY A 27 -18.27 -4.38 -12.02
C GLY A 27 -16.85 -4.07 -12.55
N HIS A 28 -15.86 -3.83 -11.68
CA HIS A 28 -14.49 -3.62 -12.12
C HIS A 28 -13.75 -4.96 -12.29
N GLN A 29 -12.95 -5.07 -13.33
CA GLN A 29 -11.95 -6.14 -13.43
C GLN A 29 -10.74 -5.78 -12.57
N VAL A 30 -10.32 -6.69 -11.69
CA VAL A 30 -9.21 -6.46 -10.77
C VAL A 30 -8.16 -7.55 -10.91
N LEU A 31 -6.90 -7.14 -11.01
CA LEU A 31 -5.75 -8.03 -11.04
C LEU A 31 -4.80 -7.66 -9.90
N ILE A 32 -4.44 -8.64 -9.09
CA ILE A 32 -3.44 -8.52 -8.02
C ILE A 32 -2.18 -9.23 -8.49
N SER A 33 -1.04 -8.54 -8.51
CA SER A 33 0.26 -9.14 -8.85
C SER A 33 1.42 -8.28 -8.34
N ASP A 34 2.64 -8.77 -8.52
CA ASP A 34 3.85 -7.99 -8.29
C ASP A 34 3.97 -6.84 -9.31
N GLN A 35 4.75 -5.83 -8.94
CA GLN A 35 4.90 -4.62 -9.74
C GLN A 35 5.49 -4.88 -11.13
N GLU A 36 6.50 -5.74 -11.20
CA GLU A 36 7.24 -6.00 -12.44
C GLU A 36 6.36 -6.70 -13.48
N SER A 37 5.63 -7.73 -13.07
CA SER A 37 4.69 -8.46 -13.92
C SER A 37 3.59 -7.54 -14.46
N LEU A 38 3.01 -6.69 -13.60
CA LEU A 38 1.99 -5.72 -14.02
C LEU A 38 2.53 -4.72 -15.05
N ILE A 39 3.72 -4.15 -14.79
CA ILE A 39 4.34 -3.19 -15.71
C ILE A 39 4.67 -3.87 -17.04
N LYS A 40 5.29 -5.06 -17.02
CA LYS A 40 5.58 -5.82 -18.24
C LYS A 40 4.31 -6.11 -19.06
N GLY A 41 3.23 -6.52 -18.38
CA GLY A 41 1.94 -6.76 -19.01
C GLY A 41 1.36 -5.52 -19.69
N LEU A 42 1.45 -4.35 -19.05
CA LEU A 42 1.00 -3.07 -19.57
C LEU A 42 1.85 -2.60 -20.76
N VAL A 43 3.19 -2.61 -20.61
CA VAL A 43 4.12 -2.18 -21.67
C VAL A 43 4.01 -3.05 -22.91
N ARG A 44 3.84 -4.36 -22.74
CA ARG A 44 3.65 -5.32 -23.85
C ARG A 44 2.21 -5.36 -24.38
N LYS A 45 1.30 -4.52 -23.85
CA LYS A 45 -0.12 -4.45 -24.23
C LYS A 45 -0.91 -5.75 -24.03
N PHE A 46 -0.46 -6.63 -23.14
CA PHE A 46 -1.25 -7.79 -22.68
C PHE A 46 -2.32 -7.35 -21.66
N LEU A 47 -2.08 -6.24 -20.98
CA LEU A 47 -3.03 -5.61 -20.08
C LEU A 47 -3.49 -4.28 -20.68
N VAL A 48 -4.77 -4.00 -20.56
CA VAL A 48 -5.38 -2.76 -21.06
C VAL A 48 -5.24 -1.62 -20.05
N PRO A 49 -5.23 -0.34 -20.47
CA PRO A 49 -5.14 0.79 -19.53
C PRO A 49 -6.21 0.78 -18.44
N GLY A 50 -5.85 1.30 -17.27
CA GLY A 50 -6.74 1.36 -16.12
C GLY A 50 -6.15 2.14 -14.95
N ILE A 51 -6.50 1.75 -13.73
CA ILE A 51 -5.96 2.32 -12.49
C ILE A 51 -4.88 1.39 -11.97
N PHE A 52 -3.67 1.90 -11.81
CA PHE A 52 -2.57 1.21 -11.13
C PHE A 52 -2.46 1.70 -9.68
N HIS A 53 -2.82 0.83 -8.73
CA HIS A 53 -2.76 1.15 -7.31
C HIS A 53 -1.44 0.66 -6.71
N THR A 54 -0.51 1.60 -6.46
CA THR A 54 0.81 1.30 -5.90
C THR A 54 0.81 1.39 -4.37
N LYS A 55 1.69 0.63 -3.74
CA LYS A 55 1.83 0.55 -2.28
C LYS A 55 2.56 1.73 -1.64
N SER A 56 3.22 2.59 -2.40
CA SER A 56 3.98 3.74 -1.88
C SER A 56 4.37 4.72 -2.97
N LEU A 57 4.70 5.95 -2.56
CA LEU A 57 5.20 7.02 -3.43
C LEU A 57 6.60 7.48 -3.02
N THR A 58 7.45 6.55 -2.55
CA THR A 58 8.81 6.84 -2.09
C THR A 58 9.66 7.55 -3.16
N PRO A 59 10.54 8.48 -2.76
CA PRO A 59 11.36 9.25 -3.69
C PRO A 59 12.57 8.43 -4.20
N SER A 60 12.36 7.54 -5.17
CA SER A 60 13.45 6.79 -5.79
C SER A 60 13.41 6.92 -7.31
N LYS A 61 14.59 6.88 -7.95
CA LYS A 61 14.72 6.93 -9.42
C LYS A 61 13.94 5.78 -10.07
N THR A 62 14.09 4.57 -9.55
CA THR A 62 13.36 3.37 -10.04
C THR A 62 11.85 3.55 -9.95
N LYS A 63 11.34 4.08 -8.84
CA LYS A 63 9.90 4.33 -8.67
C LYS A 63 9.38 5.34 -9.68
N ILE A 64 10.12 6.44 -9.88
CA ILE A 64 9.76 7.48 -10.85
C ILE A 64 9.71 6.90 -12.27
N GLU A 65 10.68 6.06 -12.65
CA GLU A 65 10.73 5.44 -13.97
C GLU A 65 9.62 4.41 -14.18
N ASN A 66 9.37 3.55 -13.19
CA ASN A 66 8.23 2.64 -13.22
C ASN A 66 6.90 3.38 -13.39
N HIS A 67 6.72 4.48 -12.69
CA HIS A 67 5.53 5.33 -12.82
C HIS A 67 5.40 5.92 -14.23
N LYS A 68 6.50 6.34 -14.86
CA LYS A 68 6.47 6.81 -16.26
C LYS A 68 5.99 5.70 -17.21
N GLN A 69 6.51 4.48 -17.06
CA GLN A 69 6.09 3.35 -17.89
C GLN A 69 4.58 3.07 -17.73
N ILE A 70 4.09 3.09 -16.49
CA ILE A 70 2.65 2.90 -16.16
C ILE A 70 1.81 4.00 -16.83
N ILE A 71 2.22 5.27 -16.71
CA ILE A 71 1.51 6.42 -17.29
C ILE A 71 1.55 6.37 -18.80
N ASN A 72 2.71 6.07 -19.39
CA ASN A 72 2.87 5.94 -20.84
C ASN A 72 2.04 4.79 -21.42
N SER A 73 1.73 3.78 -20.61
CA SER A 73 0.78 2.71 -20.99
C SER A 73 -0.69 3.13 -20.85
N GLY A 74 -0.99 4.40 -20.55
CA GLY A 74 -2.34 4.95 -20.44
C GLY A 74 -3.01 4.75 -19.07
N CYS A 75 -2.29 4.24 -18.05
CA CYS A 75 -2.84 4.06 -16.72
C CYS A 75 -2.77 5.33 -15.87
N LYS A 76 -3.71 5.46 -14.94
CA LYS A 76 -3.66 6.43 -13.83
C LYS A 76 -3.10 5.76 -12.59
N ILE A 77 -2.25 6.46 -11.84
CA ILE A 77 -1.64 5.94 -10.63
C ILE A 77 -2.42 6.44 -9.42
N THR A 78 -2.78 5.53 -8.53
CA THR A 78 -3.27 5.84 -7.18
C THR A 78 -2.40 5.16 -6.15
N SER A 79 -2.38 5.67 -4.91
CA SER A 79 -1.56 5.09 -3.85
C SER A 79 -2.19 5.22 -2.48
N ILE A 80 -2.00 4.18 -1.67
CA ILE A 80 -2.01 4.24 -0.21
C ILE A 80 -0.65 3.70 0.26
N ASP A 81 -0.02 4.38 1.23
CA ASP A 81 1.26 3.88 1.75
C ASP A 81 1.01 2.70 2.70
N GLU A 82 1.55 1.52 2.40
CA GLU A 82 1.32 0.29 3.19
C GLU A 82 2.06 0.28 4.54
N GLU A 83 2.95 1.24 4.77
CA GLU A 83 3.71 1.38 6.01
C GLU A 83 3.27 2.58 6.85
N SER A 84 2.25 3.33 6.40
CA SER A 84 1.67 4.45 7.15
C SER A 84 0.80 3.98 8.32
N GLY A 85 0.38 4.92 9.16
CA GLY A 85 -0.64 4.71 10.18
C GLY A 85 -0.15 4.19 11.54
N LEU A 86 1.00 3.54 11.62
CA LEU A 86 1.52 2.94 12.86
C LEU A 86 2.71 3.72 13.46
N ILE A 87 2.75 5.04 13.26
CA ILE A 87 3.89 5.87 13.63
C ILE A 87 3.53 6.72 14.83
N ALA A 88 4.27 6.56 15.92
CA ALA A 88 4.15 7.42 17.07
C ALA A 88 4.84 8.78 16.81
N ASN A 89 4.05 9.86 16.80
CA ASN A 89 4.51 11.27 16.92
C ASN A 89 5.50 11.84 15.87
N LYS A 90 5.79 11.13 14.75
CA LYS A 90 6.75 11.59 13.72
C LYS A 90 6.17 11.58 12.30
N TYR A 91 4.88 11.90 12.17
CA TYR A 91 4.20 11.85 10.87
C TYR A 91 4.84 12.74 9.81
N ASP A 92 5.33 13.93 10.16
CA ASP A 92 5.94 14.86 9.22
C ASP A 92 7.27 14.31 8.67
N GLU A 93 8.12 13.75 9.54
CA GLU A 93 9.39 13.13 9.13
C GLU A 93 9.15 11.89 8.26
N PHE A 94 8.17 11.09 8.65
CA PHE A 94 7.77 9.92 7.87
C PHE A 94 7.25 10.33 6.49
N ALA A 95 6.34 11.29 6.42
CA ALA A 95 5.80 11.77 5.15
C ALA A 95 6.90 12.25 4.20
N LYS A 96 7.92 13.00 4.69
CA LYS A 96 9.07 13.43 3.88
C LYS A 96 9.88 12.26 3.31
N LYS A 97 9.98 11.14 4.03
CA LYS A 97 10.71 9.94 3.59
C LYS A 97 9.89 9.09 2.61
N ARG A 98 8.56 9.07 2.79
CA ARG A 98 7.66 8.15 2.07
C ARG A 98 7.04 8.76 0.82
N TYR A 99 7.00 10.09 0.70
CA TYR A 99 6.38 10.77 -0.43
C TYR A 99 7.39 11.66 -1.14
N GLY A 100 7.67 11.35 -2.40
CA GLY A 100 8.52 12.17 -3.26
C GLY A 100 7.71 13.18 -4.06
N ILE A 101 8.24 14.39 -4.29
CA ILE A 101 7.57 15.40 -5.10
C ILE A 101 7.23 14.87 -6.50
N GLN A 102 8.19 14.17 -7.15
CA GLN A 102 7.97 13.62 -8.50
C GLN A 102 6.94 12.50 -8.51
N THR A 103 6.98 11.59 -7.54
CA THR A 103 6.01 10.50 -7.45
C THR A 103 4.60 11.00 -7.08
N LEU A 104 4.52 12.05 -6.24
CA LEU A 104 3.26 12.77 -5.98
C LEU A 104 2.76 13.47 -7.25
N LYS A 105 3.62 14.10 -8.05
CA LYS A 105 3.22 14.72 -9.32
C LYS A 105 2.61 13.69 -10.27
N GLN A 106 3.18 12.50 -10.34
CA GLN A 106 2.74 11.39 -11.18
C GLN A 106 1.44 10.73 -10.72
N ALA A 107 1.16 10.75 -9.41
CA ALA A 107 -0.06 10.15 -8.86
C ALA A 107 -1.30 11.00 -9.19
N SER A 108 -2.40 10.35 -9.54
CA SER A 108 -3.73 10.94 -9.74
C SER A 108 -4.51 11.08 -8.44
N ALA A 109 -4.35 10.13 -7.51
CA ALA A 109 -4.94 10.18 -6.18
C ALA A 109 -4.03 9.52 -5.14
N VAL A 110 -4.06 10.06 -3.93
CA VAL A 110 -3.31 9.57 -2.77
C VAL A 110 -4.28 9.41 -1.61
N PHE A 111 -4.27 8.24 -0.99
CA PHE A 111 -5.15 7.93 0.13
C PHE A 111 -4.36 7.88 1.42
N SER A 112 -4.81 8.59 2.43
CA SER A 112 -4.19 8.61 3.76
C SER A 112 -4.94 7.72 4.74
N TRP A 113 -4.21 7.13 5.69
CA TRP A 113 -4.76 6.19 6.68
C TRP A 113 -5.70 6.87 7.68
N GLY A 114 -5.56 8.18 7.88
CA GLY A 114 -6.40 8.92 8.82
C GLY A 114 -5.96 10.37 8.97
N LYS A 115 -6.52 11.03 9.99
CA LYS A 115 -6.38 12.48 10.21
C LYS A 115 -4.92 12.95 10.37
N ASN A 116 -4.11 12.21 11.12
CA ASN A 116 -2.72 12.60 11.37
C ASN A 116 -1.88 12.52 10.09
N ASP A 117 -1.99 11.42 9.35
CA ASP A 117 -1.33 11.23 8.06
C ASP A 117 -1.78 12.29 7.05
N PHE A 118 -3.09 12.52 6.93
CA PHE A 118 -3.66 13.55 6.07
C PHE A 118 -3.15 14.96 6.42
N ASN A 119 -3.13 15.33 7.70
CA ASN A 119 -2.67 16.65 8.14
C ASN A 119 -1.19 16.87 7.87
N SER A 120 -0.35 15.85 8.05
CA SER A 120 1.07 15.91 7.70
C SER A 120 1.28 16.08 6.20
N LEU A 121 0.56 15.31 5.38
CA LEU A 121 0.62 15.47 3.93
C LEU A 121 0.15 16.86 3.48
N LYS A 122 -0.94 17.37 4.05
CA LYS A 122 -1.44 18.73 3.79
C LYS A 122 -0.40 19.79 4.13
N LYS A 123 0.28 19.66 5.25
CA LYS A 123 1.29 20.60 5.75
C LYS A 123 2.54 20.60 4.85
N ILE A 124 3.02 19.42 4.48
CA ILE A 124 4.29 19.26 3.75
C ILE A 124 4.12 19.44 2.25
N TYR A 125 2.97 19.03 1.71
CA TYR A 125 2.68 19.01 0.28
C TYR A 125 1.40 19.77 -0.09
N PRO A 126 1.24 21.05 0.29
CA PRO A 126 0.00 21.80 0.11
C PRO A 126 -0.43 21.90 -1.37
N HIS A 127 0.50 21.95 -2.30
CA HIS A 127 0.23 22.02 -3.74
C HIS A 127 -0.45 20.74 -4.30
N TYR A 128 -0.39 19.62 -3.56
CA TYR A 128 -0.99 18.35 -3.97
C TYR A 128 -2.29 18.03 -3.22
N LEU A 129 -2.80 18.93 -2.38
CA LEU A 129 -3.95 18.70 -1.52
C LEU A 129 -5.20 18.22 -2.28
N LYS A 130 -5.43 18.75 -3.49
CA LYS A 130 -6.60 18.39 -4.33
C LYS A 130 -6.69 16.90 -4.70
N LYS A 131 -5.60 16.15 -4.56
CA LYS A 131 -5.56 14.71 -4.86
C LYS A 131 -5.24 13.84 -3.65
N ILE A 132 -5.21 14.41 -2.44
CA ILE A 132 -5.00 13.69 -1.20
C ILE A 132 -6.37 13.52 -0.52
N TYR A 133 -6.74 12.28 -0.25
CA TYR A 133 -8.03 11.90 0.33
C TYR A 133 -7.83 11.18 1.65
N MET A 134 -8.59 11.55 2.67
CA MET A 134 -8.60 10.86 3.96
C MET A 134 -9.63 9.72 3.90
N THR A 135 -9.18 8.50 3.73
CA THR A 135 -10.07 7.33 3.52
C THR A 135 -9.97 6.27 4.61
N GLY A 136 -8.89 6.23 5.35
CA GLY A 136 -8.54 5.06 6.15
C GLY A 136 -7.74 4.05 5.33
N SER A 137 -7.52 2.86 5.90
CA SER A 137 -6.77 1.77 5.27
C SER A 137 -7.56 0.48 5.29
N PRO A 138 -7.68 -0.23 4.16
CA PRO A 138 -8.34 -1.54 4.09
C PRO A 138 -7.72 -2.57 5.06
N ARG A 139 -6.44 -2.42 5.35
CA ARG A 139 -5.70 -3.24 6.28
C ARG A 139 -6.22 -3.10 7.73
N VAL A 140 -6.55 -1.86 8.13
CA VAL A 140 -7.17 -1.58 9.43
C VAL A 140 -8.64 -1.99 9.44
N ASP A 141 -9.33 -1.86 8.31
CA ASP A 141 -10.73 -2.28 8.21
C ASP A 141 -10.90 -3.78 8.50
N LEU A 142 -9.95 -4.62 8.09
CA LEU A 142 -9.96 -6.05 8.38
C LEU A 142 -9.90 -6.40 9.87
N TRP A 143 -9.52 -5.46 10.74
CA TRP A 143 -9.51 -5.64 12.21
C TRP A 143 -10.85 -5.32 12.87
N LYS A 144 -11.82 -4.77 12.11
CA LYS A 144 -13.16 -4.47 12.64
C LYS A 144 -13.92 -5.75 12.96
N PRO A 145 -14.84 -5.71 13.96
CA PRO A 145 -15.65 -6.85 14.35
C PRO A 145 -16.40 -7.53 13.19
N SER A 146 -16.84 -6.75 12.18
CA SER A 146 -17.51 -7.27 10.99
C SER A 146 -16.66 -8.24 10.16
N PHE A 147 -15.34 -8.22 10.33
CA PHE A 147 -14.41 -9.11 9.65
C PHE A 147 -13.84 -10.22 10.53
N HIS A 148 -14.30 -10.38 11.79
CA HIS A 148 -13.78 -11.42 12.69
C HIS A 148 -13.94 -12.84 12.12
N SER A 149 -14.98 -13.10 11.33
CA SER A 149 -15.18 -14.39 10.68
C SER A 149 -14.18 -14.68 9.57
N TYR A 150 -13.57 -13.66 8.99
CA TYR A 150 -12.51 -13.81 7.99
C TYR A 150 -11.25 -14.45 8.61
N TRP A 151 -10.95 -14.11 9.86
CA TRP A 151 -9.80 -14.62 10.59
C TRP A 151 -10.10 -15.99 11.18
N LYS A 152 -9.68 -17.07 10.51
CA LYS A 152 -9.82 -18.43 11.06
C LYS A 152 -8.99 -18.53 12.34
N ARG A 153 -9.64 -18.96 13.43
CA ARG A 153 -8.91 -19.28 14.68
C ARG A 153 -7.98 -20.47 14.39
N ASN A 154 -6.70 -20.26 14.54
CA ASN A 154 -5.73 -21.34 14.49
C ASN A 154 -5.89 -22.20 15.74
N LYS A 155 -5.91 -23.53 15.58
CA LYS A 155 -5.97 -24.47 16.72
C LYS A 155 -4.75 -24.40 17.67
N ILE A 156 -3.68 -23.73 17.20
CA ILE A 156 -2.42 -23.53 17.96
C ILE A 156 -2.44 -22.23 18.79
N GLN A 157 -3.59 -21.69 19.13
CA GLN A 157 -3.62 -20.53 20.03
C GLN A 157 -3.15 -20.94 21.44
N PRO A 158 -2.24 -20.17 22.04
CA PRO A 158 -1.79 -20.45 23.41
C PRO A 158 -2.97 -20.39 24.38
N LYS A 159 -2.96 -21.27 25.40
CA LYS A 159 -3.96 -21.25 26.47
C LYS A 159 -3.85 -19.92 27.22
N LYS A 160 -4.99 -19.33 27.55
CA LYS A 160 -5.03 -18.10 28.36
C LYS A 160 -4.75 -18.44 29.85
N PRO A 161 -4.09 -17.53 30.60
CA PRO A 161 -3.48 -16.27 30.17
C PRO A 161 -2.13 -16.47 29.47
N TYR A 162 -1.76 -15.59 28.55
CA TYR A 162 -0.43 -15.57 27.92
C TYR A 162 0.07 -14.14 27.74
N LEU A 163 1.40 -13.98 27.73
CA LEU A 163 2.08 -12.75 27.38
C LEU A 163 2.60 -12.85 25.93
N LEU A 164 2.15 -11.94 25.07
CA LEU A 164 2.67 -11.82 23.70
C LEU A 164 3.81 -10.79 23.67
N VAL A 165 5.02 -11.25 23.40
CA VAL A 165 6.15 -10.36 23.10
C VAL A 165 6.34 -10.31 21.59
N SER A 166 6.00 -9.15 21.01
CA SER A 166 6.22 -8.89 19.58
C SER A 166 7.58 -8.22 19.38
N SER A 167 8.39 -8.74 18.47
CA SER A 167 9.71 -8.20 18.17
C SER A 167 9.98 -8.19 16.68
N SER A 168 10.91 -7.33 16.24
CA SER A 168 11.39 -7.26 14.85
C SER A 168 12.90 -7.58 14.77
N PHE A 169 13.30 -8.71 15.34
CA PHE A 169 14.70 -9.17 15.35
C PHE A 169 15.16 -9.81 14.04
N GLY A 170 14.69 -9.33 12.88
CA GLY A 170 15.05 -9.91 11.59
C GLY A 170 16.57 -10.09 11.39
N ALA A 171 17.35 -9.09 11.78
CA ALA A 171 18.82 -9.14 11.69
C ALA A 171 19.49 -10.04 12.74
N GLY A 172 18.84 -10.25 13.90
CA GLY A 172 19.41 -11.05 14.99
C GLY A 172 19.48 -12.55 14.74
N PHE A 173 18.86 -13.06 13.66
CA PHE A 173 18.88 -14.46 13.28
C PHE A 173 19.82 -14.78 12.09
N HIS A 174 20.49 -13.77 11.54
CA HIS A 174 21.49 -13.99 10.50
C HIS A 174 22.81 -14.39 11.14
N LYS A 175 23.50 -15.34 10.50
CA LYS A 175 24.87 -15.69 10.90
C LYS A 175 25.78 -14.47 10.70
N GLU A 176 26.77 -14.28 11.56
CA GLU A 176 27.72 -13.16 11.50
C GLU A 176 28.42 -12.99 10.13
N SER A 177 28.54 -14.07 9.36
CA SER A 177 29.10 -14.06 8.00
C SER A 177 28.26 -13.34 6.95
N VAL A 178 27.09 -12.80 7.31
CA VAL A 178 26.17 -12.09 6.39
C VAL A 178 26.27 -10.57 6.54
N PHE A 179 27.08 -10.07 7.50
CA PHE A 179 27.33 -8.65 7.73
C PHE A 179 28.78 -8.27 7.43
#